data_d3bd106853aa341b2bac847c675d1aa8
#
_entry.id   d3bd106853aa341b2bac847c675d1aa8
#
_cell.length_a   1.000
_cell.length_b   1.000
_cell.length_c   1.000
_cell.angle_alpha   90.00
_cell.angle_beta   90.00
_cell.angle_gamma   90.00
#
_symmetry.space_group_name_H-M   'P 1'
#
loop_
_entity.id
_entity.type
_entity.pdbx_description
1 polymer ?
#
loop_
_entity_poly.entity_id
_entity_poly.type
_entity_poly.pdbx_seq_one_letter_code
_entity_poly.pdbx_strand_id
1 'polypeptide(L)'
;MTDNAPTAASLKAEILAQALPHIRKFHGKTMVIKYGGNAMTDPALQAAFAEDVVLLKLIGIHPVVVHGGGPQIEGLLKRLGKKGEFIQGMRVTDPETMEVVEWVLGGEVQQDIVGLINHAGGQAVGLTGRDGSMILAQKLKMLDPTDLRIEHDVGQVGDIVRMDVSVLKALQAADFIPVVSPIGFGAHNESYNINADVVAAKLATELQAEKLLMLTNISGVLDKQGVLLTELTPQRIDELFADGTISGGMLPKIAGALNAAKSGVNSVHIIDGRVPHVLLLEILTEQTFGTMICS
;
A
#
# COMPACT_ATOMS: atom_id res chain seq x y z
N MET A 1 48.46 13.48 -16.92
CA MET A 1 47.36 12.70 -16.38
C MET A 1 46.15 13.56 -16.49
N THR A 2 45.30 13.34 -17.50
CA THR A 2 44.04 14.09 -17.67
C THR A 2 43.05 13.51 -16.66
N ASP A 3 42.72 14.36 -15.70
CA ASP A 3 41.67 14.12 -14.71
C ASP A 3 40.31 14.01 -15.45
N ASN A 4 39.93 12.80 -15.82
CA ASN A 4 38.73 12.54 -16.60
C ASN A 4 37.56 12.38 -15.61
N ALA A 5 37.13 13.49 -15.01
CA ALA A 5 35.89 13.51 -14.24
C ALA A 5 34.73 12.95 -15.12
N PRO A 6 33.92 12.04 -14.63
CA PRO A 6 32.87 11.43 -15.42
C PRO A 6 31.90 12.50 -15.93
N THR A 7 31.59 12.47 -17.21
CA THR A 7 30.58 13.39 -17.78
C THR A 7 29.19 13.03 -17.22
N ALA A 8 28.26 13.99 -17.22
CA ALA A 8 26.88 13.74 -16.81
C ALA A 8 26.22 12.57 -17.60
N ALA A 9 26.63 12.39 -18.86
CA ALA A 9 26.17 11.28 -19.71
C ALA A 9 26.75 9.93 -19.25
N SER A 10 28.07 9.88 -18.95
CA SER A 10 28.70 8.64 -18.46
C SER A 10 28.15 8.20 -17.10
N LEU A 11 27.88 9.16 -16.19
CA LEU A 11 27.25 8.89 -14.90
C LEU A 11 25.84 8.29 -15.06
N LYS A 12 25.02 8.85 -15.97
CA LYS A 12 23.68 8.29 -16.26
C LYS A 12 23.77 6.87 -16.81
N ALA A 13 24.71 6.60 -17.71
CA ALA A 13 24.91 5.25 -18.26
C ALA A 13 25.35 4.25 -17.18
N GLU A 14 26.21 4.67 -16.26
CA GLU A 14 26.69 3.84 -15.15
C GLU A 14 25.55 3.51 -14.18
N ILE A 15 24.72 4.49 -13.79
CA ILE A 15 23.54 4.29 -12.93
C ILE A 15 22.58 3.27 -13.57
N LEU A 16 22.29 3.39 -14.87
CA LEU A 16 21.43 2.44 -15.58
C LEU A 16 22.04 1.04 -15.63
N ALA A 17 23.35 0.93 -15.80
CA ALA A 17 24.04 -0.36 -15.78
C ALA A 17 24.01 -1.01 -14.39
N GLN A 18 24.12 -0.24 -13.32
CA GLN A 18 24.01 -0.70 -11.93
C GLN A 18 22.61 -1.24 -11.60
N ALA A 19 21.55 -0.72 -12.21
CA ALA A 19 20.20 -1.20 -12.02
C ALA A 19 19.93 -2.57 -12.69
N LEU A 20 20.75 -3.00 -13.66
CA LEU A 20 20.52 -4.21 -14.46
C LEU A 20 20.35 -5.50 -13.66
N PRO A 21 21.15 -5.80 -12.61
CA PRO A 21 20.96 -6.99 -11.77
C PRO A 21 19.59 -7.02 -11.11
N HIS A 22 19.11 -5.87 -10.61
CA HIS A 22 17.80 -5.71 -9.97
C HIS A 22 16.66 -5.89 -10.97
N ILE A 23 16.78 -5.31 -12.17
CA ILE A 23 15.82 -5.49 -13.26
C ILE A 23 15.68 -6.97 -13.60
N ARG A 24 16.81 -7.69 -13.78
CA ARG A 24 16.80 -9.14 -14.04
C ARG A 24 16.16 -9.96 -12.92
N LYS A 25 16.43 -9.60 -11.67
CA LYS A 25 15.88 -10.28 -10.49
C LYS A 25 14.36 -10.15 -10.40
N PHE A 26 13.83 -8.98 -10.74
CA PHE A 26 12.41 -8.67 -10.54
C PHE A 26 11.57 -8.71 -11.81
N HIS A 27 12.18 -8.93 -12.98
CA HIS A 27 11.45 -9.08 -14.24
C HIS A 27 10.43 -10.24 -14.17
N GLY A 28 9.20 -10.00 -14.58
CA GLY A 28 8.09 -10.95 -14.51
C GLY A 28 7.50 -11.14 -13.10
N LYS A 29 8.00 -10.43 -12.08
CA LYS A 29 7.51 -10.55 -10.71
C LYS A 29 6.38 -9.56 -10.43
N THR A 30 5.39 -9.99 -9.63
CA THR A 30 4.33 -9.10 -9.12
C THR A 30 4.82 -8.37 -7.87
N MET A 31 4.56 -7.08 -7.80
CA MET A 31 4.77 -6.25 -6.63
C MET A 31 3.47 -5.52 -6.27
N VAL A 32 3.04 -5.64 -5.01
CA VAL A 32 1.90 -4.89 -4.50
C VAL A 32 2.41 -3.63 -3.82
N ILE A 33 1.86 -2.49 -4.20
CA ILE A 33 2.26 -1.17 -3.71
C ILE A 33 1.07 -0.55 -2.99
N LYS A 34 1.15 -0.43 -1.67
CA LYS A 34 0.16 0.32 -0.91
C LYS A 34 0.52 1.80 -0.95
N TYR A 35 -0.30 2.59 -1.62
CA TYR A 35 -0.15 4.03 -1.82
C TYR A 35 -1.00 4.80 -0.81
N GLY A 36 -0.38 5.68 -0.03
CA GLY A 36 -1.09 6.41 1.03
C GLY A 36 -0.22 7.49 1.68
N GLY A 37 -0.82 8.21 2.61
CA GLY A 37 -0.13 9.28 3.33
C GLY A 37 0.08 10.55 2.51
N ASN A 38 1.11 11.33 2.85
CA ASN A 38 1.43 12.61 2.20
C ASN A 38 1.81 12.46 0.72
N ALA A 39 2.27 11.29 0.30
CA ALA A 39 2.52 10.99 -1.11
C ALA A 39 1.26 11.19 -1.99
N MET A 40 0.05 11.14 -1.40
CA MET A 40 -1.21 11.35 -2.12
C MET A 40 -1.68 12.80 -2.14
N THR A 41 -1.00 13.73 -1.48
CA THR A 41 -1.46 15.13 -1.34
C THR A 41 -0.48 16.15 -1.90
N ASP A 42 0.77 15.75 -2.11
CA ASP A 42 1.80 16.60 -2.72
C ASP A 42 1.89 16.31 -4.22
N PRO A 43 1.66 17.30 -5.12
CA PRO A 43 1.65 17.07 -6.56
C PRO A 43 2.98 16.55 -7.13
N ALA A 44 4.13 16.97 -6.56
CA ALA A 44 5.43 16.49 -7.00
C ALA A 44 5.67 15.02 -6.63
N LEU A 45 5.22 14.61 -5.42
CA LEU A 45 5.28 13.21 -4.99
C LEU A 45 4.31 12.33 -5.77
N GLN A 46 3.13 12.86 -6.13
CA GLN A 46 2.16 12.16 -6.99
C GLN A 46 2.74 11.89 -8.39
N ALA A 47 3.39 12.89 -8.99
CA ALA A 47 4.04 12.73 -10.30
C ALA A 47 5.18 11.70 -10.23
N ALA A 48 6.07 11.82 -9.24
CA ALA A 48 7.17 10.89 -9.02
C ALA A 48 6.66 9.44 -8.80
N PHE A 49 5.60 9.26 -8.02
CA PHE A 49 4.97 7.95 -7.82
C PHE A 49 4.45 7.35 -9.14
N ALA A 50 3.74 8.13 -9.95
CA ALA A 50 3.22 7.67 -11.23
C ALA A 50 4.34 7.27 -12.21
N GLU A 51 5.40 8.08 -12.29
CA GLU A 51 6.59 7.78 -13.09
C GLU A 51 7.28 6.50 -12.62
N ASP A 52 7.43 6.30 -11.31
CA ASP A 52 8.01 5.10 -10.72
C ASP A 52 7.21 3.85 -11.12
N VAL A 53 5.88 3.87 -10.92
CA VAL A 53 5.00 2.74 -11.25
C VAL A 53 5.07 2.40 -12.75
N VAL A 54 5.10 3.42 -13.61
CA VAL A 54 5.22 3.22 -15.07
C VAL A 54 6.58 2.64 -15.43
N LEU A 55 7.66 3.14 -14.84
CA LEU A 55 9.01 2.60 -15.09
C LEU A 55 9.12 1.14 -14.64
N LEU A 56 8.59 0.80 -13.46
CA LEU A 56 8.54 -0.59 -12.99
C LEU A 56 7.81 -1.49 -13.98
N LYS A 57 6.67 -1.02 -14.53
CA LYS A 57 5.91 -1.75 -15.55
C LYS A 57 6.73 -1.94 -16.82
N LEU A 58 7.38 -0.88 -17.32
CA LEU A 58 8.20 -0.91 -18.55
C LEU A 58 9.39 -1.85 -18.48
N ILE A 59 9.99 -2.03 -17.30
CA ILE A 59 11.09 -2.99 -17.10
C ILE A 59 10.62 -4.42 -16.83
N GLY A 60 9.31 -4.70 -16.99
CA GLY A 60 8.72 -6.03 -16.93
C GLY A 60 8.29 -6.49 -15.54
N ILE A 61 8.22 -5.59 -14.55
CA ILE A 61 7.58 -5.85 -13.26
C ILE A 61 6.06 -5.69 -13.44
N HIS A 62 5.27 -6.42 -12.63
CA HIS A 62 3.81 -6.33 -12.60
C HIS A 62 3.34 -5.59 -11.35
N PRO A 63 3.29 -4.24 -11.33
CA PRO A 63 2.80 -3.49 -10.20
C PRO A 63 1.29 -3.61 -10.05
N VAL A 64 0.82 -3.74 -8.81
CA VAL A 64 -0.60 -3.61 -8.41
C VAL A 64 -0.65 -2.56 -7.31
N VAL A 65 -1.39 -1.49 -7.55
CA VAL A 65 -1.52 -0.37 -6.61
C VAL A 65 -2.76 -0.58 -5.74
N VAL A 66 -2.62 -0.45 -4.42
CA VAL A 66 -3.74 -0.37 -3.48
C VAL A 66 -3.67 0.99 -2.81
N HIS A 67 -4.71 1.80 -2.91
CA HIS A 67 -4.65 3.15 -2.36
C HIS A 67 -5.47 3.33 -1.09
N GLY A 68 -5.08 4.31 -0.28
CA GLY A 68 -5.90 4.87 0.79
C GLY A 68 -6.73 6.07 0.30
N GLY A 69 -7.16 6.92 1.23
CA GLY A 69 -7.95 8.13 0.90
C GLY A 69 -8.57 8.77 2.15
N GLY A 70 -8.03 8.49 3.33
CA GLY A 70 -8.54 9.02 4.59
C GLY A 70 -8.70 10.55 4.62
N PRO A 71 -7.71 11.34 4.19
CA PRO A 71 -7.81 12.81 4.13
C PRO A 71 -8.91 13.29 3.17
N GLN A 72 -9.08 12.65 2.02
CA GLN A 72 -10.10 13.02 1.04
C GLN A 72 -11.50 12.69 1.56
N ILE A 73 -11.71 11.53 2.19
CA ILE A 73 -12.97 11.18 2.87
C ILE A 73 -13.29 12.22 3.93
N GLU A 74 -12.33 12.58 4.80
CA GLU A 74 -12.52 13.59 5.84
C GLU A 74 -12.87 14.95 5.26
N GLY A 75 -12.23 15.33 4.16
CA GLY A 75 -12.50 16.56 3.41
C GLY A 75 -13.94 16.62 2.91
N LEU A 76 -14.45 15.53 2.32
CA LEU A 76 -15.83 15.49 1.82
C LEU A 76 -16.84 15.42 2.97
N LEU A 77 -16.62 14.62 4.01
CA LEU A 77 -17.47 14.58 5.21
C LEU A 77 -17.62 15.98 5.81
N LYS A 78 -16.51 16.72 5.97
CA LYS A 78 -16.55 18.10 6.48
C LYS A 78 -17.38 19.04 5.60
N ARG A 79 -17.30 18.92 4.27
CA ARG A 79 -18.13 19.70 3.34
C ARG A 79 -19.61 19.38 3.46
N LEU A 80 -19.95 18.14 3.83
CA LEU A 80 -21.31 17.70 4.12
C LEU A 80 -21.78 18.00 5.56
N GLY A 81 -20.94 18.68 6.37
CA GLY A 81 -21.26 19.02 7.75
C GLY A 81 -21.12 17.85 8.73
N LYS A 82 -20.51 16.75 8.32
CA LYS A 82 -20.30 15.56 9.14
C LYS A 82 -18.83 15.48 9.61
N LYS A 83 -18.63 15.00 10.84
CA LYS A 83 -17.30 14.75 11.40
C LYS A 83 -17.03 13.26 11.42
N GLY A 84 -15.87 12.86 10.92
CA GLY A 84 -15.42 11.48 11.01
C GLY A 84 -15.06 11.09 12.45
N GLU A 85 -15.47 9.89 12.84
CA GLU A 85 -15.13 9.29 14.13
C GLU A 85 -14.20 8.10 13.90
N PHE A 86 -13.33 7.83 14.88
CA PHE A 86 -12.36 6.72 14.80
C PHE A 86 -12.33 5.95 16.12
N ILE A 87 -12.34 4.62 16.01
CA ILE A 87 -12.12 3.70 17.12
C ILE A 87 -10.93 2.82 16.76
N GLN A 88 -9.91 2.79 17.60
CA GLN A 88 -8.67 2.01 17.38
C GLN A 88 -8.05 2.22 15.98
N GLY A 89 -8.14 3.44 15.43
CA GLY A 89 -7.62 3.79 14.11
C GLY A 89 -8.52 3.40 12.94
N MET A 90 -9.64 2.72 13.16
CA MET A 90 -10.66 2.44 12.15
C MET A 90 -11.72 3.54 12.14
N ARG A 91 -12.08 4.03 10.94
CA ARG A 91 -13.14 5.02 10.77
C ARG A 91 -14.50 4.36 11.04
N VAL A 92 -15.23 4.86 12.00
CA VAL A 92 -16.64 4.47 12.19
C VAL A 92 -17.39 4.84 10.91
N THR A 93 -18.00 3.84 10.27
CA THR A 93 -18.56 3.94 8.92
C THR A 93 -20.03 3.55 8.97
N ASP A 94 -20.89 4.51 9.34
CA ASP A 94 -22.33 4.34 9.21
C ASP A 94 -22.76 4.35 7.72
N PRO A 95 -24.03 4.05 7.37
CA PRO A 95 -24.46 3.95 5.97
C PRO A 95 -24.18 5.23 5.15
N GLU A 96 -24.43 6.40 5.71
CA GLU A 96 -24.17 7.68 5.04
C GLU A 96 -22.67 7.93 4.84
N THR A 97 -21.85 7.59 5.84
CA THR A 97 -20.37 7.63 5.70
C THR A 97 -19.88 6.62 4.67
N MET A 98 -20.52 5.45 4.55
CA MET A 98 -20.15 4.46 3.55
C MET A 98 -20.40 4.96 2.12
N GLU A 99 -21.50 5.67 1.86
CA GLU A 99 -21.73 6.32 0.57
C GLU A 99 -20.61 7.30 0.23
N VAL A 100 -20.20 8.13 1.18
CA VAL A 100 -19.07 9.06 1.01
C VAL A 100 -17.77 8.30 0.73
N VAL A 101 -17.51 7.21 1.43
CA VAL A 101 -16.34 6.35 1.20
C VAL A 101 -16.33 5.80 -0.22
N GLU A 102 -17.48 5.28 -0.71
CA GLU A 102 -17.59 4.77 -2.09
C GLU A 102 -17.31 5.85 -3.12
N TRP A 103 -17.90 7.04 -2.98
CA TRP A 103 -17.70 8.15 -3.93
C TRP A 103 -16.25 8.63 -3.95
N VAL A 104 -15.64 8.77 -2.77
CA VAL A 104 -14.28 9.26 -2.66
C VAL A 104 -13.26 8.21 -3.11
N LEU A 105 -13.35 6.99 -2.60
CA LEU A 105 -12.33 5.98 -2.91
C LEU A 105 -12.51 5.41 -4.33
N GLY A 106 -13.74 5.04 -4.73
CA GLY A 106 -14.02 4.45 -6.03
C GLY A 106 -14.13 5.48 -7.17
N GLY A 107 -14.44 6.73 -6.85
CA GLY A 107 -14.61 7.81 -7.83
C GLY A 107 -13.42 8.77 -7.86
N GLU A 108 -13.26 9.63 -6.86
CA GLU A 108 -12.27 10.71 -6.88
C GLU A 108 -10.84 10.17 -6.82
N VAL A 109 -10.45 9.55 -5.72
CA VAL A 109 -9.05 9.14 -5.47
C VAL A 109 -8.55 8.12 -6.49
N GLN A 110 -9.37 7.11 -6.79
CA GLN A 110 -9.00 6.08 -7.76
C GLN A 110 -8.79 6.66 -9.14
N GLN A 111 -9.71 7.53 -9.60
CA GLN A 111 -9.64 8.13 -10.93
C GLN A 111 -8.46 9.10 -11.06
N ASP A 112 -8.13 9.83 -10.00
CA ASP A 112 -6.94 10.67 -9.96
C ASP A 112 -5.66 9.84 -10.12
N ILE A 113 -5.52 8.72 -9.41
CA ILE A 113 -4.35 7.84 -9.52
C ILE A 113 -4.26 7.21 -10.91
N VAL A 114 -5.37 6.71 -11.45
CA VAL A 114 -5.45 6.17 -12.81
C VAL A 114 -5.04 7.23 -13.84
N GLY A 115 -5.57 8.45 -13.69
CA GLY A 115 -5.22 9.58 -14.55
C GLY A 115 -3.73 9.92 -14.51
N LEU A 116 -3.14 9.99 -13.32
CA LEU A 116 -1.70 10.26 -13.12
C LEU A 116 -0.82 9.19 -13.79
N ILE A 117 -1.11 7.91 -13.59
CA ILE A 117 -0.34 6.81 -14.20
C ILE A 117 -0.49 6.82 -15.72
N ASN A 118 -1.70 7.06 -16.24
CA ASN A 118 -1.94 7.14 -17.68
C ASN A 118 -1.26 8.36 -18.30
N HIS A 119 -1.24 9.51 -17.61
CA HIS A 119 -0.53 10.71 -18.05
C HIS A 119 1.00 10.48 -18.11
N ALA A 120 1.54 9.69 -17.19
CA ALA A 120 2.94 9.27 -17.19
C ALA A 120 3.27 8.22 -18.26
N GLY A 121 2.30 7.78 -19.08
CA GLY A 121 2.49 6.83 -20.17
C GLY A 121 2.19 5.37 -19.82
N GLY A 122 1.60 5.09 -18.66
CA GLY A 122 1.11 3.78 -18.27
C GLY A 122 -0.29 3.46 -18.85
N GLN A 123 -0.78 2.26 -18.59
CA GLN A 123 -2.15 1.83 -18.86
C GLN A 123 -2.78 1.32 -17.57
N ALA A 124 -3.33 2.23 -16.76
CA ALA A 124 -3.94 1.90 -15.49
C ALA A 124 -5.45 1.67 -15.59
N VAL A 125 -5.97 0.74 -14.78
CA VAL A 125 -7.40 0.45 -14.64
C VAL A 125 -7.76 0.44 -13.15
N GLY A 126 -8.77 1.22 -12.78
CA GLY A 126 -9.33 1.28 -11.43
C GLY A 126 -10.34 0.16 -11.17
N LEU A 127 -10.27 -0.44 -9.98
CA LEU A 127 -11.15 -1.52 -9.51
C LEU A 127 -11.51 -1.29 -8.04
N THR A 128 -12.71 -1.71 -7.68
CA THR A 128 -13.12 -1.94 -6.29
C THR A 128 -13.18 -3.44 -6.01
N GLY A 129 -13.35 -3.84 -4.78
CA GLY A 129 -13.54 -5.26 -4.45
C GLY A 129 -14.81 -5.89 -5.02
N ARG A 130 -15.75 -5.07 -5.52
CA ARG A 130 -16.99 -5.53 -6.17
C ARG A 130 -16.73 -5.98 -7.61
N ASP A 131 -15.74 -5.38 -8.28
CA ASP A 131 -15.37 -5.72 -9.64
C ASP A 131 -14.81 -7.14 -9.71
N GLY A 132 -15.39 -7.97 -10.56
CA GLY A 132 -15.08 -9.39 -10.63
C GLY A 132 -15.34 -10.18 -9.35
N SER A 133 -16.15 -9.64 -8.43
CA SER A 133 -16.39 -10.23 -7.09
C SER A 133 -15.09 -10.50 -6.32
N MET A 134 -14.13 -9.57 -6.43
CA MET A 134 -12.75 -9.73 -5.98
C MET A 134 -12.62 -9.80 -4.46
N ILE A 135 -13.30 -8.92 -3.68
CA ILE A 135 -13.15 -8.86 -2.23
C ILE A 135 -14.49 -9.10 -1.53
N LEU A 136 -14.78 -10.36 -1.17
CA LEU A 136 -15.90 -10.70 -0.30
C LEU A 136 -15.53 -10.37 1.14
N ALA A 137 -16.35 -9.56 1.79
CA ALA A 137 -16.15 -9.09 3.16
C ALA A 137 -17.36 -9.38 4.05
N GLN A 138 -17.13 -9.28 5.35
CA GLN A 138 -18.15 -9.30 6.39
C GLN A 138 -17.91 -8.15 7.36
N LYS A 139 -18.89 -7.83 8.19
CA LYS A 139 -18.73 -6.80 9.22
C LYS A 139 -17.57 -7.15 10.16
N LEU A 140 -16.65 -6.22 10.35
CA LEU A 140 -15.53 -6.39 11.28
C LEU A 140 -16.05 -6.45 12.73
N LYS A 141 -15.65 -7.49 13.44
CA LYS A 141 -15.83 -7.59 14.90
C LYS A 141 -14.65 -6.95 15.60
N MET A 142 -14.86 -5.80 16.22
CA MET A 142 -13.81 -5.06 16.90
C MET A 142 -13.96 -5.16 18.41
N LEU A 143 -13.08 -5.94 19.03
CA LEU A 143 -13.05 -6.07 20.48
C LEU A 143 -12.18 -5.01 21.12
N ASP A 144 -12.55 -4.59 22.33
CA ASP A 144 -11.71 -3.69 23.12
C ASP A 144 -10.43 -4.41 23.58
N PRO A 145 -9.22 -3.82 23.38
CA PRO A 145 -7.96 -4.48 23.71
C PRO A 145 -7.74 -4.66 25.24
N THR A 146 -8.47 -3.92 26.07
CA THR A 146 -8.37 -3.98 27.52
C THR A 146 -9.45 -4.86 28.15
N ASP A 147 -10.60 -5.01 27.48
CA ASP A 147 -11.69 -5.91 27.90
C ASP A 147 -12.34 -6.57 26.67
N LEU A 148 -11.93 -7.78 26.37
CA LEU A 148 -12.42 -8.57 25.23
C LEU A 148 -13.93 -8.89 25.25
N ARG A 149 -14.65 -8.52 26.33
CA ARG A 149 -16.12 -8.64 26.41
C ARG A 149 -16.84 -7.45 25.78
N ILE A 150 -16.11 -6.35 25.54
CA ILE A 150 -16.64 -5.13 24.92
C ILE A 150 -16.39 -5.24 23.42
N GLU A 151 -17.46 -5.22 22.62
CA GLU A 151 -17.41 -5.12 21.16
C GLU A 151 -17.82 -3.69 20.75
N HIS A 152 -16.95 -3.04 19.99
CA HIS A 152 -17.22 -1.72 19.42
C HIS A 152 -17.94 -1.85 18.08
N ASP A 153 -19.05 -1.17 17.91
CA ASP A 153 -19.73 -1.08 16.62
C ASP A 153 -19.06 0.01 15.78
N VAL A 154 -18.35 -0.41 14.75
CA VAL A 154 -17.68 0.46 13.78
C VAL A 154 -18.47 0.60 12.47
N GLY A 155 -19.72 0.14 12.43
CA GLY A 155 -20.59 0.24 11.25
C GLY A 155 -20.17 -0.69 10.12
N GLN A 156 -20.13 -0.15 8.89
CA GLN A 156 -19.77 -0.89 7.67
C GLN A 156 -18.24 -0.96 7.45
N VAL A 157 -17.49 -1.25 8.50
CA VAL A 157 -16.08 -1.62 8.38
C VAL A 157 -15.99 -3.12 8.11
N GLY A 158 -15.20 -3.51 7.12
CA GLY A 158 -15.12 -4.89 6.65
C GLY A 158 -13.88 -5.65 7.10
N ASP A 159 -14.10 -6.95 7.34
CA ASP A 159 -13.07 -7.97 7.40
C ASP A 159 -13.15 -8.87 6.16
N ILE A 160 -12.00 -9.24 5.58
CA ILE A 160 -11.95 -9.97 4.30
C ILE A 160 -12.20 -11.46 4.55
N VAL A 161 -13.31 -11.97 4.00
CA VAL A 161 -13.65 -13.39 4.05
C VAL A 161 -12.97 -14.18 2.94
N ARG A 162 -12.98 -13.63 1.71
CA ARG A 162 -12.40 -14.27 0.52
C ARG A 162 -11.91 -13.20 -0.44
N MET A 163 -10.80 -13.48 -1.10
CA MET A 163 -10.27 -12.64 -2.17
C MET A 163 -10.02 -13.48 -3.42
N ASP A 164 -10.55 -13.03 -4.55
CA ASP A 164 -10.37 -13.64 -5.87
C ASP A 164 -9.57 -12.67 -6.75
N VAL A 165 -8.36 -13.06 -7.08
CA VAL A 165 -7.42 -12.21 -7.84
C VAL A 165 -7.43 -12.50 -9.35
N SER A 166 -8.42 -13.26 -9.86
CA SER A 166 -8.52 -13.64 -11.27
C SER A 166 -8.61 -12.44 -12.20
N VAL A 167 -9.38 -11.42 -11.83
CA VAL A 167 -9.50 -10.17 -12.61
C VAL A 167 -8.17 -9.42 -12.67
N LEU A 168 -7.39 -9.39 -11.57
CA LEU A 168 -6.08 -8.75 -11.55
C LEU A 168 -5.09 -9.50 -12.45
N LYS A 169 -5.08 -10.82 -12.41
CA LYS A 169 -4.24 -11.66 -13.28
C LYS A 169 -4.57 -11.46 -14.76
N ALA A 170 -5.86 -11.34 -15.10
CA ALA A 170 -6.30 -11.04 -16.47
C ALA A 170 -5.82 -9.66 -16.93
N LEU A 171 -5.93 -8.63 -16.10
CA LEU A 171 -5.42 -7.29 -16.39
C LEU A 171 -3.91 -7.26 -16.54
N GLN A 172 -3.17 -7.93 -15.66
CA GLN A 172 -1.72 -8.04 -15.77
C GLN A 172 -1.28 -8.75 -17.06
N ALA A 173 -2.01 -9.82 -17.46
CA ALA A 173 -1.75 -10.53 -18.71
C ALA A 173 -2.06 -9.68 -19.96
N ALA A 174 -2.98 -8.72 -19.85
CA ALA A 174 -3.30 -7.74 -20.88
C ALA A 174 -2.48 -6.44 -20.74
N ASP A 175 -1.42 -6.47 -19.95
CA ASP A 175 -0.43 -5.42 -19.76
C ASP A 175 -0.92 -4.15 -19.04
N PHE A 176 -2.07 -4.21 -18.38
CA PHE A 176 -2.60 -3.13 -17.54
C PHE A 176 -1.95 -3.07 -16.15
N ILE A 177 -2.04 -1.90 -15.52
CA ILE A 177 -1.67 -1.63 -14.14
C ILE A 177 -2.95 -1.51 -13.30
N PRO A 178 -3.29 -2.52 -12.47
CA PRO A 178 -4.46 -2.44 -11.62
C PRO A 178 -4.29 -1.44 -10.48
N VAL A 179 -5.32 -0.61 -10.24
CA VAL A 179 -5.42 0.33 -9.12
C VAL A 179 -6.66 -0.05 -8.31
N VAL A 180 -6.45 -0.54 -7.09
CA VAL A 180 -7.50 -1.15 -6.26
C VAL A 180 -7.90 -0.23 -5.11
N SER A 181 -9.19 0.12 -5.05
CA SER A 181 -9.80 0.77 -3.89
C SER A 181 -10.13 -0.26 -2.80
N PRO A 182 -9.90 0.05 -1.53
CA PRO A 182 -10.12 -0.88 -0.42
C PRO A 182 -11.60 -0.94 0.01
N ILE A 183 -12.48 -1.24 -0.94
CA ILE A 183 -13.91 -1.41 -0.74
C ILE A 183 -14.26 -2.86 -1.05
N GLY A 184 -14.83 -3.57 -0.07
CA GLY A 184 -15.35 -4.93 -0.26
C GLY A 184 -16.88 -4.95 -0.38
N PHE A 185 -17.43 -6.11 -0.72
CA PHE A 185 -18.87 -6.35 -0.75
C PHE A 185 -19.23 -7.54 0.14
N GLY A 186 -20.41 -7.51 0.75
CA GLY A 186 -20.94 -8.57 1.60
C GLY A 186 -21.87 -9.53 0.85
N ALA A 187 -22.33 -10.54 1.57
CA ALA A 187 -23.19 -11.61 1.03
C ALA A 187 -24.53 -11.10 0.49
N HIS A 188 -25.02 -9.96 0.97
CA HIS A 188 -26.24 -9.31 0.51
C HIS A 188 -25.97 -8.08 -0.37
N ASN A 189 -24.76 -8.01 -0.94
CA ASN A 189 -24.29 -6.92 -1.80
C ASN A 189 -24.14 -5.56 -1.10
N GLU A 190 -24.10 -5.54 0.23
CA GLU A 190 -23.72 -4.37 1.02
C GLU A 190 -22.24 -4.04 0.86
N SER A 191 -21.88 -2.76 0.98
CA SER A 191 -20.49 -2.31 0.88
C SER A 191 -19.80 -2.25 2.23
N TYR A 192 -18.50 -2.53 2.22
CA TYR A 192 -17.63 -2.44 3.39
C TYR A 192 -16.39 -1.60 3.11
N ASN A 193 -16.12 -0.66 4.01
CA ASN A 193 -14.87 0.08 4.07
C ASN A 193 -13.80 -0.80 4.73
N ILE A 194 -12.72 -1.11 4.01
CA ILE A 194 -11.65 -1.97 4.52
C ILE A 194 -10.36 -1.16 4.65
N ASN A 195 -9.55 -1.47 5.64
CA ASN A 195 -8.24 -0.84 5.78
C ASN A 195 -7.34 -1.20 4.58
N ALA A 196 -6.78 -0.17 3.92
CA ALA A 196 -5.96 -0.35 2.72
C ALA A 196 -4.69 -1.19 2.97
N ASP A 197 -4.10 -1.14 4.17
CA ASP A 197 -2.94 -1.96 4.53
C ASP A 197 -3.34 -3.44 4.59
N VAL A 198 -4.56 -3.74 5.08
CA VAL A 198 -5.12 -5.11 5.12
C VAL A 198 -5.40 -5.63 3.71
N VAL A 199 -6.02 -4.80 2.86
CA VAL A 199 -6.28 -5.19 1.46
C VAL A 199 -4.97 -5.44 0.72
N ALA A 200 -3.97 -4.56 0.87
CA ALA A 200 -2.67 -4.70 0.23
C ALA A 200 -1.93 -5.97 0.68
N ALA A 201 -1.93 -6.26 1.98
CA ALA A 201 -1.34 -7.48 2.54
C ALA A 201 -2.02 -8.75 1.99
N LYS A 202 -3.35 -8.76 1.96
CA LYS A 202 -4.12 -9.91 1.45
C LYS A 202 -3.91 -10.09 -0.05
N LEU A 203 -3.92 -9.00 -0.85
CA LEU A 203 -3.60 -9.06 -2.28
C LEU A 203 -2.20 -9.58 -2.55
N ALA A 204 -1.21 -9.12 -1.78
CA ALA A 204 0.17 -9.58 -1.93
C ALA A 204 0.28 -11.10 -1.69
N THR A 205 -0.42 -11.62 -0.68
CA THR A 205 -0.47 -13.06 -0.40
C THR A 205 -1.14 -13.83 -1.53
N GLU A 206 -2.35 -13.43 -1.98
CA GLU A 206 -3.11 -14.15 -3.01
C GLU A 206 -2.46 -14.08 -4.41
N LEU A 207 -1.74 -13.00 -4.71
CA LEU A 207 -0.95 -12.85 -5.92
C LEU A 207 0.42 -13.52 -5.84
N GLN A 208 0.82 -14.04 -4.67
CA GLN A 208 2.17 -14.54 -4.42
C GLN A 208 3.23 -13.49 -4.81
N ALA A 209 3.00 -12.26 -4.37
CA ALA A 209 3.83 -11.13 -4.73
C ALA A 209 5.27 -11.29 -4.23
N GLU A 210 6.24 -10.88 -5.04
CA GLU A 210 7.66 -10.84 -4.66
C GLU A 210 7.89 -9.83 -3.52
N LYS A 211 7.22 -8.67 -3.60
CA LYS A 211 7.30 -7.62 -2.58
C LYS A 211 5.93 -7.00 -2.30
N LEU A 212 5.71 -6.64 -1.03
CA LEU A 212 4.71 -5.69 -0.61
C LEU A 212 5.41 -4.40 -0.17
N LEU A 213 5.16 -3.30 -0.86
CA LEU A 213 5.74 -1.98 -0.57
C LEU A 213 4.68 -1.09 0.05
N MET A 214 4.88 -0.70 1.31
CA MET A 214 3.91 0.11 2.07
C MET A 214 4.44 1.54 2.21
N LEU A 215 3.95 2.46 1.37
CA LEU A 215 4.29 3.88 1.46
C LEU A 215 3.58 4.50 2.65
N THR A 216 4.36 5.18 3.49
CA THR A 216 3.89 5.78 4.76
C THR A 216 4.47 7.19 4.94
N ASN A 217 4.09 7.87 6.04
CA ASN A 217 4.66 9.17 6.43
C ASN A 217 5.79 9.04 7.45
N ILE A 218 6.39 7.86 7.56
CA ILE A 218 7.51 7.59 8.48
C ILE A 218 8.64 6.92 7.70
N SER A 219 9.86 7.14 8.14
CA SER A 219 11.06 6.55 7.52
C SER A 219 11.17 5.03 7.68
N GLY A 220 10.35 4.43 8.53
CA GLY A 220 10.33 3.00 8.87
C GLY A 220 10.13 2.82 10.37
N VAL A 221 10.45 1.64 10.88
CA VAL A 221 10.42 1.32 12.31
C VAL A 221 11.67 1.86 12.97
N LEU A 222 11.50 2.67 14.02
CA LEU A 222 12.60 3.22 14.80
C LEU A 222 12.73 2.46 16.12
N ASP A 223 13.96 2.31 16.60
CA ASP A 223 14.21 1.86 17.97
C ASP A 223 13.91 2.97 19.01
N LYS A 224 14.11 2.66 20.31
CA LYS A 224 13.90 3.62 21.40
C LYS A 224 14.85 4.82 21.37
N GLN A 225 15.95 4.74 20.64
CA GLN A 225 16.93 5.81 20.42
C GLN A 225 16.65 6.62 19.16
N GLY A 226 15.60 6.27 18.38
CA GLY A 226 15.25 6.92 17.13
C GLY A 226 16.08 6.45 15.93
N VAL A 227 16.81 5.35 16.05
CA VAL A 227 17.58 4.76 14.94
C VAL A 227 16.68 3.87 14.10
N LEU A 228 16.77 4.00 12.78
CA LEU A 228 16.00 3.18 11.83
C LEU A 228 16.44 1.72 11.88
N LEU A 229 15.46 0.83 12.08
CA LEU A 229 15.64 -0.61 11.98
C LEU A 229 15.39 -1.05 10.54
N THR A 230 16.44 -1.31 9.80
CA THR A 230 16.36 -1.57 8.34
C THR A 230 15.88 -2.97 8.01
N GLU A 231 16.06 -3.93 8.91
CA GLU A 231 15.64 -5.32 8.74
C GLU A 231 15.05 -5.86 10.04
N LEU A 232 13.88 -6.50 9.96
CA LEU A 232 13.18 -7.09 11.09
C LEU A 232 12.75 -8.53 10.77
N THR A 233 13.10 -9.44 11.67
CA THR A 233 12.55 -10.80 11.69
C THR A 233 11.26 -10.86 12.50
N PRO A 234 10.41 -11.88 12.31
CA PRO A 234 9.21 -12.08 13.12
C PRO A 234 9.47 -12.07 14.63
N GLN A 235 10.54 -12.74 15.07
CA GLN A 235 10.93 -12.78 16.47
C GLN A 235 11.29 -11.38 17.00
N ARG A 236 12.03 -10.61 16.22
CA ARG A 236 12.40 -9.25 16.61
C ARG A 236 11.20 -8.33 16.72
N ILE A 237 10.21 -8.49 15.84
CA ILE A 237 8.95 -7.74 15.90
C ILE A 237 8.17 -8.08 17.19
N ASP A 238 8.09 -9.36 17.55
CA ASP A 238 7.40 -9.80 18.77
C ASP A 238 8.08 -9.20 20.03
N GLU A 239 9.43 -9.10 20.07
CA GLU A 239 10.17 -8.41 21.12
C GLU A 239 9.85 -6.91 21.18
N LEU A 240 9.80 -6.22 20.01
CA LEU A 240 9.51 -4.80 19.91
C LEU A 240 8.05 -4.46 20.28
N PHE A 241 7.13 -5.39 20.12
CA PHE A 241 5.78 -5.31 20.66
C PHE A 241 5.77 -5.45 22.18
N ALA A 242 6.46 -6.48 22.70
CA ALA A 242 6.51 -6.77 24.13
C ALA A 242 7.17 -5.66 24.95
N ASP A 243 8.20 -5.00 24.41
CA ASP A 243 8.92 -3.94 25.08
C ASP A 243 8.34 -2.52 24.86
N GLY A 244 7.24 -2.43 24.07
CA GLY A 244 6.52 -1.18 23.79
C GLY A 244 7.21 -0.24 22.79
N THR A 245 8.28 -0.67 22.12
CA THR A 245 8.94 0.12 21.06
C THR A 245 7.98 0.36 19.90
N ILE A 246 7.25 -0.66 19.47
CA ILE A 246 6.16 -0.55 18.49
C ILE A 246 4.86 -0.36 19.27
N SER A 247 4.23 0.79 19.11
CA SER A 247 3.03 1.17 19.86
C SER A 247 2.07 2.02 19.02
N GLY A 248 0.85 2.25 19.50
CA GLY A 248 -0.13 3.14 18.90
C GLY A 248 -0.49 2.74 17.45
N GLY A 249 -0.54 3.71 16.56
CA GLY A 249 -0.91 3.52 15.14
C GLY A 249 0.07 2.65 14.32
N MET A 250 1.27 2.38 14.85
CA MET A 250 2.23 1.46 14.22
C MET A 250 1.85 -0.01 14.41
N LEU A 251 1.19 -0.37 15.51
CA LEU A 251 0.82 -1.75 15.83
C LEU A 251 0.05 -2.44 14.69
N PRO A 252 -1.10 -1.92 14.20
CA PRO A 252 -1.86 -2.59 13.15
C PRO A 252 -1.09 -2.67 11.83
N LYS A 253 -0.25 -1.68 11.54
CA LYS A 253 0.56 -1.63 10.32
C LYS A 253 1.64 -2.72 10.32
N ILE A 254 2.41 -2.83 11.42
CA ILE A 254 3.46 -3.83 11.55
C ILE A 254 2.86 -5.23 11.67
N ALA A 255 1.75 -5.40 12.39
CA ALA A 255 1.04 -6.68 12.47
C ALA A 255 0.55 -7.15 11.08
N GLY A 256 -0.02 -6.24 10.27
CA GLY A 256 -0.41 -6.54 8.90
C GLY A 256 0.78 -6.94 8.01
N ALA A 257 1.87 -6.19 8.09
CA ALA A 257 3.11 -6.47 7.37
C ALA A 257 3.71 -7.84 7.76
N LEU A 258 3.77 -8.13 9.06
CA LEU A 258 4.23 -9.41 9.59
C LEU A 258 3.36 -10.58 9.13
N ASN A 259 2.02 -10.41 9.15
CA ASN A 259 1.10 -11.42 8.67
C ASN A 259 1.29 -11.70 7.17
N ALA A 260 1.51 -10.67 6.35
CA ALA A 260 1.80 -10.83 4.93
C ALA A 260 3.10 -11.62 4.70
N ALA A 261 4.17 -11.30 5.42
CA ALA A 261 5.43 -12.03 5.37
C ALA A 261 5.23 -13.51 5.78
N LYS A 262 4.58 -13.76 6.92
CA LYS A 262 4.27 -15.14 7.39
C LYS A 262 3.35 -15.91 6.44
N SER A 263 2.58 -15.23 5.58
CA SER A 263 1.65 -15.83 4.61
C SER A 263 2.27 -16.04 3.22
N GLY A 264 3.59 -15.91 3.07
CA GLY A 264 4.32 -16.27 1.86
C GLY A 264 4.69 -15.13 0.91
N VAL A 265 4.50 -13.86 1.34
CA VAL A 265 5.12 -12.72 0.66
C VAL A 265 6.62 -12.70 0.97
N ASN A 266 7.48 -12.73 -0.05
CA ASN A 266 8.93 -12.87 0.16
C ASN A 266 9.53 -11.76 1.03
N SER A 267 9.09 -10.51 0.84
CA SER A 267 9.47 -9.40 1.72
C SER A 267 8.41 -8.31 1.76
N VAL A 268 8.25 -7.69 2.92
CA VAL A 268 7.38 -6.52 3.12
C VAL A 268 8.25 -5.34 3.51
N HIS A 269 8.07 -4.21 2.83
CA HIS A 269 8.87 -3.02 3.04
C HIS A 269 7.98 -1.87 3.49
N ILE A 270 8.33 -1.22 4.59
CA ILE A 270 7.69 0.00 5.09
C ILE A 270 8.63 1.14 4.75
N ILE A 271 8.22 2.00 3.82
CA ILE A 271 9.06 3.03 3.23
C ILE A 271 8.43 4.42 3.33
N ASP A 272 9.26 5.46 3.35
CA ASP A 272 8.82 6.84 3.44
C ASP A 272 8.35 7.37 2.08
N GLY A 273 7.04 7.47 1.90
CA GLY A 273 6.44 8.00 0.68
C GLY A 273 6.68 9.50 0.43
N ARG A 274 7.35 10.21 1.35
CA ARG A 274 7.73 11.62 1.18
C ARG A 274 9.06 11.78 0.43
N VAL A 275 9.77 10.69 0.19
CA VAL A 275 11.00 10.68 -0.61
C VAL A 275 10.63 10.51 -2.08
N PRO A 276 10.97 11.46 -2.98
CA PRO A 276 10.71 11.31 -4.40
C PRO A 276 11.39 10.06 -4.97
N HIS A 277 10.73 9.35 -5.87
CA HIS A 277 11.23 8.14 -6.51
C HIS A 277 11.64 7.02 -5.55
N VAL A 278 11.03 6.95 -4.37
CA VAL A 278 11.38 5.98 -3.33
C VAL A 278 11.16 4.54 -3.77
N LEU A 279 10.21 4.27 -4.68
CA LEU A 279 9.99 2.94 -5.23
C LEU A 279 11.19 2.48 -6.07
N LEU A 280 11.75 3.36 -6.89
CA LEU A 280 12.94 3.04 -7.69
C LEU A 280 14.16 2.86 -6.80
N LEU A 281 14.33 3.72 -5.80
CA LEU A 281 15.42 3.61 -4.83
C LEU A 281 15.37 2.26 -4.11
N GLU A 282 14.20 1.83 -3.64
CA GLU A 282 14.03 0.57 -2.90
C GLU A 282 14.16 -0.68 -3.78
N ILE A 283 13.76 -0.60 -5.06
CA ILE A 283 13.71 -1.77 -5.94
C ILE A 283 14.97 -1.92 -6.78
N LEU A 284 15.56 -0.81 -7.24
CA LEU A 284 16.64 -0.80 -8.22
C LEU A 284 18.02 -0.47 -7.64
N THR A 285 18.14 -0.38 -6.30
CA THR A 285 19.43 -0.16 -5.63
C THR A 285 19.67 -1.20 -4.52
N GLU A 286 20.90 -1.28 -4.03
CA GLU A 286 21.26 -2.17 -2.91
C GLU A 286 20.92 -1.59 -1.53
N GLN A 287 20.52 -0.30 -1.47
CA GLN A 287 20.20 0.38 -0.23
C GLN A 287 18.74 0.14 0.17
N THR A 288 18.52 -0.12 1.45
CA THR A 288 17.16 -0.20 2.02
C THR A 288 16.73 1.19 2.47
N PHE A 289 15.61 1.68 1.90
CA PHE A 289 15.05 3.01 2.19
C PHE A 289 13.92 2.99 3.23
N GLY A 290 13.92 2.02 4.13
CA GLY A 290 12.91 1.86 5.15
C GLY A 290 13.19 0.65 6.03
N THR A 291 12.13 -0.02 6.46
CA THR A 291 12.21 -1.27 7.21
C THR A 291 11.72 -2.43 6.36
N MET A 292 12.56 -3.41 6.13
CA MET A 292 12.22 -4.67 5.49
C MET A 292 11.85 -5.71 6.56
N ILE A 293 10.72 -6.39 6.34
CA ILE A 293 10.26 -7.53 7.14
C ILE A 293 10.34 -8.77 6.26
N CYS A 294 11.16 -9.73 6.66
CA CYS A 294 11.33 -11.02 5.99
C CYS A 294 10.67 -12.14 6.82
N SER A 295 10.20 -13.20 6.13
CA SER A 295 9.69 -14.43 6.77
C SER A 295 10.80 -15.30 7.34
#